data_a7ea13d9b2e46deab32e32ab4444cb4e
#
_entry.id   a7ea13d9b2e46deab32e32ab4444cb4e
#
_cell.length_a   1.000
_cell.length_b   1.000
_cell.length_c   1.000
_cell.angle_alpha   90.00
_cell.angle_beta   90.00
_cell.angle_gamma   90.00
#
_symmetry.space_group_name_H-M   'P 1'
#
loop_
_entity.id
_entity.type
_entity.pdbx_description
1 polymer ?
#
loop_
_entity_poly.entity_id
_entity_poly.type
_entity_poly.pdbx_seq_one_letter_code
_entity_poly.pdbx_strand_id
1 'polypeptide(L)'
;MRSHRIPRALIVFALLGGAVALVTTYLGSISSGIVAGLATWVVGLAVIAWSARHDMLGGPQDPSRRRFLALAGLGGFALVAAGTAIGRVASKLVRPDAQAVQEAAATDLGAEYMELVRRTYMPGRSGDLQLLLAPFNSANYSQESVSLVPNDPRTSHASTWMYLERVPLLVYGPGIVEPSDSEERVTLADLAPTTAGLIGFDAWPGDRDGRPLPGLRANGTVPKVVVTFVIDGGGWNVLGHWQDDWPTLKRLMQGGANYRNAIAGSFPAVTACAHATIGTGTFPRQHGITGHNIRYNGSVRKAYDTPGMAHPGDIMLPTLADLWSDATDNQAWVGEIGYQVWHLGMIGYGGPNRGTDQKPVGVFWDEDGGGGWKPHNPDLFRLPEGSPGLDAYEAHKAGFTAPDWDQQFTPQGRQSPCCSPPIVQYQGDLIAAAIQNEPVGEGPTSLLYTTYKSPDYTGHIYNMLSKWEGLMLHAVDDDLAKLVDLLEARFPGEYVLIVTADHGQCPLPDSVDGVRLDPIQLRRVIEDEFGAGPTEVVQEVWPSEVYLDTGALWDSGATPADIAASLRHLTYRQNIGPYVPASAIERDMLDEKEFSAVFATTYLETLHSTDLLTFGETAFADGDPFGIPQIPS
;
A
#
# COMPACT_ATOMS: atom_id res chain seq x y z
N MET A 1 -32.79 52.96 -26.32
CA MET A 1 -32.25 52.47 -25.01
C MET A 1 -32.04 50.96 -24.91
N ARG A 2 -32.24 50.14 -25.96
CA ARG A 2 -32.09 48.67 -25.90
C ARG A 2 -30.68 48.14 -26.28
N SER A 3 -29.82 48.93 -26.93
CA SER A 3 -28.52 48.46 -27.45
C SER A 3 -27.37 48.33 -26.43
N HIS A 4 -27.52 48.89 -25.23
CA HIS A 4 -26.44 48.90 -24.23
C HIS A 4 -26.51 47.75 -23.18
N ARG A 5 -27.58 46.97 -23.13
CA ARG A 5 -27.75 45.90 -22.14
C ARG A 5 -27.07 44.60 -22.52
N ILE A 6 -27.02 44.23 -23.82
CA ILE A 6 -26.38 43.00 -24.30
C ILE A 6 -24.86 42.99 -24.09
N PRO A 7 -24.12 44.07 -24.44
CA PRO A 7 -22.67 44.10 -24.19
C PRO A 7 -22.30 43.89 -22.72
N ARG A 8 -23.09 44.48 -21.81
CA ARG A 8 -22.83 44.33 -20.35
C ARG A 8 -23.06 42.91 -19.86
N ALA A 9 -24.12 42.22 -20.31
CA ALA A 9 -24.35 40.83 -19.89
C ALA A 9 -23.25 39.87 -20.38
N LEU A 10 -22.77 40.04 -21.61
CA LEU A 10 -21.67 39.22 -22.14
C LEU A 10 -20.34 39.47 -21.41
N ILE A 11 -20.06 40.73 -21.09
CA ILE A 11 -18.88 41.08 -20.29
C ILE A 11 -18.96 40.41 -18.89
N VAL A 12 -20.13 40.45 -18.26
CA VAL A 12 -20.35 39.82 -16.96
C VAL A 12 -20.10 38.30 -17.02
N PHE A 13 -20.67 37.60 -18.02
CA PHE A 13 -20.46 36.15 -18.15
C PHE A 13 -19.03 35.79 -18.54
N ALA A 14 -18.33 36.60 -19.31
CA ALA A 14 -16.93 36.37 -19.64
C ALA A 14 -16.04 36.59 -18.40
N LEU A 15 -16.33 37.60 -17.60
CA LEU A 15 -15.63 37.86 -16.34
C LEU A 15 -15.89 36.73 -15.30
N LEU A 16 -17.15 36.24 -15.22
CA LEU A 16 -17.50 35.09 -14.39
C LEU A 16 -16.76 33.84 -14.84
N GLY A 17 -16.70 33.55 -16.13
CA GLY A 17 -15.95 32.41 -16.66
C GLY A 17 -14.44 32.49 -16.33
N GLY A 18 -13.86 33.69 -16.46
CA GLY A 18 -12.47 33.93 -16.06
C GLY A 18 -12.24 33.79 -14.55
N ALA A 19 -13.16 34.30 -13.72
CA ALA A 19 -13.09 34.16 -12.28
C ALA A 19 -13.23 32.70 -11.82
N VAL A 20 -14.18 31.94 -12.40
CA VAL A 20 -14.33 30.52 -12.11
C VAL A 20 -13.08 29.75 -12.53
N ALA A 21 -12.52 30.04 -13.71
CA ALA A 21 -11.28 29.40 -14.14
C ALA A 21 -10.11 29.69 -13.19
N LEU A 22 -9.99 30.93 -12.74
CA LEU A 22 -8.97 31.35 -11.79
C LEU A 22 -9.09 30.60 -10.46
N VAL A 23 -10.27 30.61 -9.85
CA VAL A 23 -10.53 29.97 -8.56
C VAL A 23 -10.35 28.45 -8.67
N THR A 24 -10.92 27.81 -9.68
CA THR A 24 -10.84 26.36 -9.85
C THR A 24 -9.41 25.89 -10.18
N THR A 25 -8.63 26.70 -10.91
CA THR A 25 -7.20 26.40 -11.15
C THR A 25 -6.36 26.63 -9.90
N TYR A 26 -6.69 27.64 -9.11
CA TYR A 26 -6.01 27.93 -7.85
C TYR A 26 -6.25 26.81 -6.82
N LEU A 27 -7.48 26.30 -6.71
CA LEU A 27 -7.89 25.28 -5.75
C LEU A 27 -7.63 23.83 -6.22
N GLY A 28 -7.45 23.62 -7.51
CA GLY A 28 -7.36 22.29 -8.10
C GLY A 28 -6.33 22.19 -9.23
N SER A 29 -6.74 21.63 -10.36
CA SER A 29 -5.89 21.44 -11.54
C SER A 29 -6.20 22.44 -12.64
N ILE A 30 -5.22 22.67 -13.54
CA ILE A 30 -5.40 23.52 -14.73
C ILE A 30 -6.57 23.02 -15.61
N SER A 31 -6.71 21.70 -15.75
CA SER A 31 -7.79 21.07 -16.53
C SER A 31 -9.16 21.36 -15.93
N SER A 32 -9.31 21.24 -14.61
CA SER A 32 -10.57 21.57 -13.92
C SER A 32 -10.91 23.05 -14.07
N GLY A 33 -9.94 23.95 -13.95
CA GLY A 33 -10.13 25.39 -14.14
C GLY A 33 -10.60 25.74 -15.56
N ILE A 34 -10.00 25.14 -16.57
CA ILE A 34 -10.40 25.33 -17.97
C ILE A 34 -11.83 24.81 -18.19
N VAL A 35 -12.13 23.59 -17.75
CA VAL A 35 -13.44 22.97 -17.94
C VAL A 35 -14.55 23.77 -17.25
N ALA A 36 -14.35 24.15 -15.98
CA ALA A 36 -15.33 24.92 -15.23
C ALA A 36 -15.53 26.33 -15.81
N GLY A 37 -14.46 27.00 -16.20
CA GLY A 37 -14.54 28.32 -16.85
C GLY A 37 -15.24 28.28 -18.18
N LEU A 38 -14.95 27.29 -19.04
CA LEU A 38 -15.63 27.11 -20.34
C LEU A 38 -17.09 26.72 -20.15
N ALA A 39 -17.42 25.84 -19.20
CA ALA A 39 -18.81 25.47 -18.92
C ALA A 39 -19.65 26.69 -18.49
N THR A 40 -19.13 27.50 -17.57
CA THR A 40 -19.81 28.75 -17.14
C THR A 40 -20.05 29.69 -18.32
N TRP A 41 -19.08 29.81 -19.19
CA TRP A 41 -19.19 30.67 -20.36
C TRP A 41 -20.16 30.13 -21.41
N VAL A 42 -20.20 28.82 -21.69
CA VAL A 42 -21.15 28.16 -22.60
C VAL A 42 -22.59 28.34 -22.09
N VAL A 43 -22.81 28.19 -20.78
CA VAL A 43 -24.13 28.47 -20.18
C VAL A 43 -24.52 29.93 -20.39
N GLY A 44 -23.60 30.87 -20.18
CA GLY A 44 -23.84 32.30 -20.46
C GLY A 44 -24.24 32.55 -21.92
N LEU A 45 -23.54 31.96 -22.88
CA LEU A 45 -23.89 32.05 -24.31
C LEU A 45 -25.25 31.42 -24.62
N ALA A 46 -25.59 30.29 -24.02
CA ALA A 46 -26.88 29.61 -24.19
C ALA A 46 -28.05 30.50 -23.68
N VAL A 47 -27.88 31.13 -22.51
CA VAL A 47 -28.86 32.08 -21.95
C VAL A 47 -29.07 33.28 -22.89
N ILE A 48 -27.98 33.84 -23.42
CA ILE A 48 -28.05 34.96 -24.36
C ILE A 48 -28.70 34.54 -25.66
N ALA A 49 -28.38 33.36 -26.20
CA ALA A 49 -28.99 32.84 -27.43
C ALA A 49 -30.48 32.54 -27.23
N TRP A 50 -30.87 32.03 -26.07
CA TRP A 50 -32.27 31.80 -25.69
C TRP A 50 -33.03 33.11 -25.56
N SER A 51 -32.50 34.11 -24.86
CA SER A 51 -33.08 35.43 -24.70
C SER A 51 -33.23 36.15 -26.07
N ALA A 52 -32.33 35.87 -27.00
CA ALA A 52 -32.37 36.39 -28.35
C ALA A 52 -33.47 35.74 -29.22
N ARG A 53 -33.77 34.45 -29.02
CA ARG A 53 -34.86 33.73 -29.71
C ARG A 53 -36.24 34.19 -29.29
N HIS A 54 -36.41 34.72 -28.10
CA HIS A 54 -37.68 35.14 -27.53
C HIS A 54 -37.91 36.66 -27.67
N ASP A 55 -37.36 37.28 -28.71
CA ASP A 55 -37.49 38.70 -29.05
C ASP A 55 -37.11 39.72 -27.94
N MET A 56 -36.48 39.26 -26.89
CA MET A 56 -36.03 40.14 -25.81
C MET A 56 -34.81 40.99 -26.21
N LEU A 57 -34.17 40.72 -27.33
CA LEU A 57 -32.89 41.29 -27.75
C LEU A 57 -32.82 41.75 -29.23
N GLY A 58 -33.99 41.87 -29.96
CA GLY A 58 -34.02 42.31 -31.35
C GLY A 58 -33.88 41.18 -32.40
N GLY A 59 -34.40 41.36 -33.60
CA GLY A 59 -34.64 40.33 -34.62
C GLY A 59 -33.39 39.56 -35.10
N PRO A 60 -33.58 38.36 -35.69
CA PRO A 60 -32.52 37.39 -35.97
C PRO A 60 -31.59 37.68 -37.16
N GLN A 61 -31.79 38.75 -37.91
CA GLN A 61 -31.10 39.00 -39.21
C GLN A 61 -30.05 40.13 -39.21
N ASP A 62 -29.62 40.67 -38.06
CA ASP A 62 -28.64 41.74 -38.00
C ASP A 62 -27.19 41.21 -38.13
N PRO A 63 -26.44 41.56 -39.22
CA PRO A 63 -25.05 41.14 -39.41
C PRO A 63 -24.09 41.61 -38.32
N SER A 64 -24.40 42.73 -37.65
CA SER A 64 -23.61 43.25 -36.55
C SER A 64 -23.60 42.32 -35.33
N ARG A 65 -24.68 41.57 -35.16
CA ARG A 65 -24.89 40.61 -34.10
C ARG A 65 -24.00 39.36 -34.25
N ARG A 66 -23.82 38.84 -35.50
CA ARG A 66 -22.91 37.69 -35.74
C ARG A 66 -21.47 38.06 -35.45
N ARG A 67 -21.02 39.26 -35.86
CA ARG A 67 -19.69 39.78 -35.56
C ARG A 67 -19.50 39.99 -34.06
N PHE A 68 -20.52 40.51 -33.37
CA PHE A 68 -20.49 40.72 -31.93
C PHE A 68 -20.40 39.40 -31.14
N LEU A 69 -21.18 38.38 -31.50
CA LEU A 69 -21.10 37.06 -30.84
C LEU A 69 -19.75 36.37 -31.09
N ALA A 70 -19.17 36.53 -32.29
CA ALA A 70 -17.85 36.00 -32.60
C ALA A 70 -16.73 36.69 -31.77
N LEU A 71 -16.80 38.02 -31.65
CA LEU A 71 -15.84 38.80 -30.82
C LEU A 71 -16.00 38.54 -29.33
N ALA A 72 -17.25 38.37 -28.87
CA ALA A 72 -17.52 37.97 -27.49
C ALA A 72 -17.05 36.53 -27.19
N GLY A 73 -17.12 35.65 -28.21
CA GLY A 73 -16.57 34.30 -28.17
C GLY A 73 -15.08 34.31 -27.92
N LEU A 74 -14.36 35.02 -28.72
CA LEU A 74 -12.89 35.14 -28.59
C LEU A 74 -12.47 35.85 -27.29
N GLY A 75 -13.18 36.88 -26.89
CA GLY A 75 -12.90 37.61 -25.64
C GLY A 75 -13.16 36.76 -24.41
N GLY A 76 -14.21 35.96 -24.36
CA GLY A 76 -14.50 35.04 -23.28
C GLY A 76 -13.46 33.92 -23.15
N PHE A 77 -13.05 33.38 -24.30
CA PHE A 77 -11.97 32.38 -24.31
C PHE A 77 -10.64 32.97 -23.77
N ALA A 78 -10.31 34.18 -24.20
CA ALA A 78 -9.10 34.87 -23.70
C ALA A 78 -9.16 35.12 -22.20
N LEU A 79 -10.34 35.45 -21.64
CA LEU A 79 -10.48 35.64 -20.16
C LEU A 79 -10.41 34.32 -19.38
N VAL A 80 -10.94 33.22 -19.92
CA VAL A 80 -10.77 31.89 -19.31
C VAL A 80 -9.28 31.50 -19.29
N ALA A 81 -8.59 31.71 -20.43
CA ALA A 81 -7.16 31.43 -20.52
C ALA A 81 -6.32 32.31 -19.55
N ALA A 82 -6.65 33.59 -19.47
CA ALA A 82 -6.01 34.52 -18.54
C ALA A 82 -6.29 34.14 -17.08
N GLY A 83 -7.53 33.79 -16.73
CA GLY A 83 -7.92 33.34 -15.40
C GLY A 83 -7.17 32.07 -14.99
N THR A 84 -7.06 31.11 -15.92
CA THR A 84 -6.28 29.88 -15.69
C THR A 84 -4.79 30.17 -15.48
N ALA A 85 -4.20 31.06 -16.31
CA ALA A 85 -2.80 31.45 -16.16
C ALA A 85 -2.52 32.17 -14.83
N ILE A 86 -3.39 33.09 -14.44
CA ILE A 86 -3.28 33.82 -13.16
C ILE A 86 -3.48 32.85 -11.99
N GLY A 87 -4.46 31.93 -12.04
CA GLY A 87 -4.71 30.93 -11.04
C GLY A 87 -3.48 30.03 -10.82
N ARG A 88 -2.83 29.63 -11.93
CA ARG A 88 -1.59 28.85 -11.90
C ARG A 88 -0.43 29.62 -11.26
N VAL A 89 -0.27 30.90 -11.60
CA VAL A 89 0.77 31.75 -10.99
C VAL A 89 0.47 31.98 -9.52
N ALA A 90 -0.78 32.27 -9.16
CA ALA A 90 -1.20 32.47 -7.78
C ALA A 90 -1.01 31.19 -6.94
N SER A 91 -1.36 30.01 -7.47
CA SER A 91 -1.13 28.73 -6.79
C SER A 91 0.35 28.44 -6.54
N LYS A 92 1.23 28.89 -7.46
CA LYS A 92 2.69 28.78 -7.27
C LYS A 92 3.24 29.78 -6.24
N LEU A 93 2.65 30.97 -6.16
CA LEU A 93 3.08 32.01 -5.23
C LEU A 93 2.62 31.76 -3.79
N VAL A 94 1.50 31.05 -3.63
CA VAL A 94 0.94 30.72 -2.30
C VAL A 94 1.39 29.33 -1.83
N ARG A 95 1.78 28.43 -2.74
CA ARG A 95 2.44 27.19 -2.34
C ARG A 95 3.82 27.55 -1.78
N PRO A 96 4.17 27.03 -0.58
CA PRO A 96 5.54 27.19 -0.07
C PRO A 96 6.53 26.78 -1.15
N ASP A 97 7.65 27.50 -1.24
CA ASP A 97 8.73 27.11 -2.13
C ASP A 97 9.07 25.64 -1.87
N ALA A 98 9.00 24.82 -2.91
CA ALA A 98 9.27 23.38 -2.80
C ALA A 98 10.62 23.13 -2.13
N GLN A 99 11.59 24.01 -2.37
CA GLN A 99 12.91 23.95 -1.75
C GLN A 99 12.85 24.27 -0.25
N ALA A 100 12.09 25.28 0.17
CA ALA A 100 11.94 25.63 1.58
C ALA A 100 11.15 24.53 2.36
N VAL A 101 10.16 23.90 1.70
CA VAL A 101 9.44 22.77 2.28
C VAL A 101 10.32 21.53 2.34
N GLN A 102 11.16 21.30 1.32
CA GLN A 102 12.14 20.23 1.30
C GLN A 102 13.21 20.42 2.37
N GLU A 103 13.74 21.64 2.53
CA GLU A 103 14.67 21.98 3.60
C GLU A 103 14.03 21.83 4.99
N ALA A 104 12.75 22.19 5.15
CA ALA A 104 12.03 22.03 6.40
C ALA A 104 11.66 20.57 6.73
N ALA A 105 11.37 19.75 5.71
CA ALA A 105 10.99 18.36 5.89
C ALA A 105 12.20 17.41 5.93
N ALA A 106 13.32 17.79 5.30
CA ALA A 106 14.49 16.92 5.06
C ALA A 106 15.67 17.22 5.97
N THR A 107 15.53 18.09 6.96
CA THR A 107 16.65 18.44 7.85
C THR A 107 17.20 17.22 8.61
N ASP A 108 16.40 16.17 8.80
CA ASP A 108 16.77 14.99 9.58
C ASP A 108 16.60 13.64 8.84
N LEU A 109 16.00 13.62 7.64
CA LEU A 109 15.79 12.39 6.86
C LEU A 109 16.72 12.32 5.64
N GLY A 110 17.47 11.24 5.49
CA GLY A 110 18.29 10.99 4.31
C GLY A 110 17.46 10.84 3.02
N ALA A 111 18.10 11.08 1.87
CA ALA A 111 17.49 10.98 0.54
C ALA A 111 16.76 9.65 0.29
N GLU A 112 17.26 8.60 0.89
CA GLU A 112 16.76 7.24 0.83
C GLU A 112 15.34 7.10 1.38
N TYR A 113 15.08 7.60 2.60
CA TYR A 113 13.75 7.56 3.20
C TYR A 113 12.75 8.45 2.45
N MET A 114 13.23 9.58 1.92
CA MET A 114 12.42 10.45 1.06
C MET A 114 11.98 9.75 -0.23
N GLU A 115 12.85 8.90 -0.82
CA GLU A 115 12.50 8.11 -1.99
C GLU A 115 11.43 7.07 -1.65
N LEU A 116 11.51 6.39 -0.51
CA LEU A 116 10.50 5.44 -0.06
C LEU A 116 9.12 6.12 0.10
N VAL A 117 9.09 7.31 0.73
CA VAL A 117 7.87 8.12 0.84
C VAL A 117 7.32 8.51 -0.53
N ARG A 118 8.20 8.96 -1.46
CA ARG A 118 7.81 9.33 -2.82
C ARG A 118 7.18 8.17 -3.60
N ARG A 119 7.66 6.95 -3.40
CA ARG A 119 7.15 5.74 -4.07
C ARG A 119 5.74 5.35 -3.64
N THR A 120 5.27 5.85 -2.52
CA THR A 120 3.97 5.48 -1.97
C THR A 120 2.86 6.44 -2.35
N TYR A 121 3.18 7.73 -2.49
CA TYR A 121 2.14 8.72 -2.68
C TYR A 121 1.45 8.64 -4.05
N MET A 122 0.12 8.51 -4.02
CA MET A 122 -0.74 8.62 -5.19
C MET A 122 -1.86 9.64 -4.94
N PRO A 123 -1.98 10.70 -5.78
CA PRO A 123 -3.07 11.67 -5.67
C PRO A 123 -4.44 11.00 -5.68
N GLY A 124 -5.29 11.36 -4.73
CA GLY A 124 -6.66 10.85 -4.62
C GLY A 124 -6.81 9.43 -4.04
N ARG A 125 -5.70 8.80 -3.63
CA ARG A 125 -5.66 7.50 -2.97
C ARG A 125 -5.04 7.57 -1.57
N SER A 126 -3.86 8.18 -1.47
CA SER A 126 -3.15 8.33 -0.20
C SER A 126 -3.87 9.26 0.77
N GLY A 127 -3.55 9.13 2.05
CA GLY A 127 -3.94 10.09 3.08
C GLY A 127 -3.42 11.49 2.79
N ASP A 128 -4.05 12.49 3.38
CA ASP A 128 -3.67 13.91 3.20
C ASP A 128 -2.41 14.28 3.97
N LEU A 129 -2.09 13.51 5.01
CA LEU A 129 -0.82 13.56 5.72
C LEU A 129 -0.24 12.16 5.78
N GLN A 130 1.09 12.06 5.61
CA GLN A 130 1.85 10.85 5.91
C GLN A 130 2.72 11.11 7.15
N LEU A 131 2.65 10.18 8.09
CA LEU A 131 3.26 10.26 9.41
C LEU A 131 4.42 9.28 9.52
N LEU A 132 5.64 9.76 9.65
CA LEU A 132 6.79 8.93 9.96
C LEU A 132 7.06 9.00 11.47
N LEU A 133 6.66 7.96 12.18
CA LEU A 133 6.91 7.81 13.60
C LEU A 133 8.42 7.77 13.90
N ALA A 134 8.82 8.15 15.09
CA ALA A 134 10.18 7.91 15.54
C ALA A 134 10.48 6.39 15.57
N PRO A 135 11.76 5.98 15.44
CA PRO A 135 12.12 4.56 15.46
C PRO A 135 11.58 3.83 16.68
N PHE A 136 11.12 2.59 16.47
CA PHE A 136 10.50 1.72 17.48
C PHE A 136 9.20 2.24 18.10
N ASN A 137 8.68 3.37 17.64
CA ASN A 137 7.34 3.79 17.97
C ASN A 137 6.31 3.07 17.12
N SER A 138 5.13 2.88 17.69
CA SER A 138 4.03 2.23 17.01
C SER A 138 2.73 2.99 17.23
N ALA A 139 1.89 3.03 16.22
CA ALA A 139 0.52 3.48 16.36
C ALA A 139 -0.43 2.28 16.33
N ASN A 140 -1.53 2.39 17.05
CA ASN A 140 -2.58 1.37 17.01
C ASN A 140 -3.41 1.46 15.73
N TYR A 141 -3.93 0.30 15.29
CA TYR A 141 -4.86 0.22 14.16
C TYR A 141 -6.30 0.52 14.56
N SER A 142 -6.64 0.42 15.84
CA SER A 142 -8.01 0.60 16.31
C SER A 142 -8.25 2.02 16.81
N GLN A 143 -9.31 2.64 16.30
CA GLN A 143 -9.79 3.94 16.81
C GLN A 143 -10.66 3.80 18.06
N GLU A 144 -11.15 2.59 18.38
CA GLU A 144 -12.19 2.41 19.41
C GLU A 144 -11.67 2.22 20.83
N SER A 145 -10.46 1.93 21.00
CA SER A 145 -9.74 1.91 22.27
C SER A 145 -8.42 1.20 22.05
N VAL A 146 -7.42 1.70 22.62
CA VAL A 146 -6.30 0.87 22.96
C VAL A 146 -6.81 -0.05 24.06
N SER A 147 -7.43 -1.06 23.64
CA SER A 147 -7.83 -2.12 24.49
C SER A 147 -6.57 -2.79 25.01
N LEU A 148 -6.42 -2.83 26.32
CA LEU A 148 -5.56 -3.79 26.98
C LEU A 148 -6.14 -5.21 26.81
N VAL A 149 -7.05 -5.39 25.83
CA VAL A 149 -7.63 -6.69 25.48
C VAL A 149 -6.51 -7.53 24.84
N PRO A 150 -6.30 -8.72 25.33
CA PRO A 150 -5.20 -9.59 24.96
C PRO A 150 -5.13 -10.01 23.50
N ASN A 151 -5.90 -9.62 22.60
CA ASN A 151 -5.85 -10.00 21.19
C ASN A 151 -5.85 -8.81 20.22
N ASP A 152 -5.75 -7.57 20.74
CA ASP A 152 -5.56 -6.44 19.87
C ASP A 152 -4.08 -6.30 19.46
N PRO A 153 -3.81 -5.89 18.22
CA PRO A 153 -2.47 -5.54 17.80
C PRO A 153 -1.86 -4.49 18.73
N ARG A 154 -0.76 -4.87 19.39
CA ARG A 154 -0.08 -4.01 20.36
C ARG A 154 1.04 -3.20 19.75
N THR A 155 1.43 -3.55 18.55
CA THR A 155 2.46 -2.88 17.77
C THR A 155 2.09 -2.93 16.29
N SER A 156 2.70 -2.06 15.49
CA SER A 156 2.53 -2.05 14.05
C SER A 156 3.87 -1.77 13.38
N HIS A 157 3.98 -2.18 12.13
CA HIS A 157 5.15 -1.97 11.28
C HIS A 157 4.94 -0.87 10.23
N ALA A 158 3.90 -0.06 10.37
CA ALA A 158 3.52 0.98 9.39
C ALA A 158 4.48 2.17 9.39
N SER A 159 5.73 1.92 9.06
CA SER A 159 6.81 2.88 8.94
C SER A 159 7.76 2.47 7.81
N THR A 160 8.88 3.16 7.65
CA THR A 160 9.85 2.88 6.58
C THR A 160 11.28 2.72 7.10
N TRP A 161 11.44 2.52 8.40
CA TRP A 161 12.78 2.30 8.96
C TRP A 161 13.40 1.02 8.41
N MET A 162 14.70 1.02 8.19
CA MET A 162 15.39 -0.11 7.54
C MET A 162 15.17 -1.46 8.25
N TYR A 163 14.93 -1.47 9.55
CA TYR A 163 14.59 -2.71 10.26
C TYR A 163 13.23 -3.29 9.85
N LEU A 164 12.32 -2.46 9.29
CA LEU A 164 11.04 -2.87 8.70
C LEU A 164 11.15 -3.17 7.21
N GLU A 165 12.00 -2.41 6.51
CA GLU A 165 12.18 -2.51 5.07
C GLU A 165 12.99 -3.73 4.64
N ARG A 166 14.00 -4.14 5.42
CA ARG A 166 14.91 -5.22 5.02
C ARG A 166 14.24 -6.59 5.10
N VAL A 167 14.19 -7.26 3.95
CA VAL A 167 13.56 -8.58 3.79
C VAL A 167 14.54 -9.60 3.22
N PRO A 168 14.38 -10.91 3.50
CA PRO A 168 15.07 -11.95 2.76
C PRO A 168 14.57 -11.96 1.31
N LEU A 169 15.42 -12.29 0.36
CA LEU A 169 15.01 -12.56 -1.01
C LEU A 169 15.89 -13.65 -1.59
N LEU A 170 15.28 -14.77 -1.90
CA LEU A 170 15.92 -15.96 -2.43
C LEU A 170 15.19 -16.42 -3.68
N VAL A 171 15.95 -16.77 -4.73
CA VAL A 171 15.45 -17.50 -5.90
C VAL A 171 16.13 -18.88 -5.91
N TYR A 172 15.37 -19.92 -5.60
CA TYR A 172 15.83 -21.30 -5.56
C TYR A 172 15.19 -22.08 -6.71
N GLY A 173 16.00 -22.71 -7.53
CA GLY A 173 15.52 -23.51 -8.67
C GLY A 173 16.57 -24.54 -9.05
N PRO A 174 16.57 -25.73 -8.43
CA PRO A 174 17.61 -26.73 -8.67
C PRO A 174 17.61 -27.13 -10.14
N GLY A 175 18.79 -27.08 -10.77
CA GLY A 175 18.95 -27.33 -12.19
C GLY A 175 18.49 -26.21 -13.13
N ILE A 176 17.92 -25.13 -12.62
CA ILE A 176 17.50 -23.93 -13.40
C ILE A 176 18.32 -22.71 -13.00
N VAL A 177 18.38 -22.40 -11.70
CA VAL A 177 19.03 -21.22 -11.14
C VAL A 177 20.39 -21.60 -10.55
N GLU A 178 21.44 -20.84 -10.89
CA GLU A 178 22.77 -21.02 -10.32
C GLU A 178 22.83 -20.38 -8.93
N PRO A 179 23.36 -21.08 -7.91
CA PRO A 179 23.57 -20.51 -6.60
C PRO A 179 24.48 -19.28 -6.66
N SER A 180 24.14 -18.24 -5.95
CA SER A 180 24.92 -17.00 -5.81
C SER A 180 24.51 -16.21 -4.59
N ASP A 181 25.43 -15.38 -4.08
CA ASP A 181 25.16 -14.37 -3.06
C ASP A 181 25.34 -12.97 -3.67
N SER A 182 24.39 -12.07 -3.45
CA SER A 182 24.43 -10.70 -3.94
C SER A 182 24.18 -9.71 -2.79
N GLU A 183 24.99 -8.66 -2.76
CA GLU A 183 24.79 -7.50 -1.88
C GLU A 183 24.14 -6.32 -2.62
N GLU A 184 23.78 -6.52 -3.89
CA GLU A 184 23.11 -5.47 -4.66
C GLU A 184 21.74 -5.13 -4.06
N ARG A 185 21.41 -3.83 -4.04
CA ARG A 185 20.12 -3.36 -3.59
C ARG A 185 19.04 -3.76 -4.57
N VAL A 186 18.07 -4.53 -4.09
CA VAL A 186 16.89 -4.95 -4.84
C VAL A 186 15.63 -4.70 -4.01
N THR A 187 14.47 -4.70 -4.65
CA THR A 187 13.19 -4.45 -4.03
C THR A 187 12.18 -5.54 -4.37
N LEU A 188 11.06 -5.57 -3.67
CA LEU A 188 9.96 -6.50 -3.98
C LEU A 188 9.36 -6.25 -5.38
N ALA A 189 9.48 -5.03 -5.92
CA ALA A 189 9.04 -4.74 -7.29
C ALA A 189 9.82 -5.53 -8.36
N ASP A 190 11.02 -5.99 -8.04
CA ASP A 190 11.88 -6.73 -8.97
C ASP A 190 11.44 -8.19 -9.17
N LEU A 191 10.52 -8.69 -8.32
CA LEU A 191 10.08 -10.09 -8.38
C LEU A 191 9.23 -10.40 -9.61
N ALA A 192 8.25 -9.55 -9.94
CA ALA A 192 7.40 -9.79 -11.11
C ALA A 192 8.18 -9.80 -12.45
N PRO A 193 9.04 -8.80 -12.77
CA PRO A 193 9.84 -8.86 -13.99
C PRO A 193 10.86 -10.00 -13.98
N THR A 194 11.38 -10.40 -12.83
CA THR A 194 12.27 -11.57 -12.71
C THR A 194 11.51 -12.85 -13.05
N THR A 195 10.33 -13.03 -12.47
CA THR A 195 9.47 -14.18 -12.76
C THR A 195 9.05 -14.19 -14.23
N ALA A 196 8.67 -13.04 -14.79
CA ALA A 196 8.36 -12.91 -16.22
C ALA A 196 9.52 -13.41 -17.09
N GLY A 197 10.76 -13.03 -16.78
CA GLY A 197 11.96 -13.51 -17.48
C GLY A 197 12.18 -15.02 -17.33
N LEU A 198 11.98 -15.59 -16.13
CA LEU A 198 12.13 -17.02 -15.87
C LEU A 198 11.11 -17.89 -16.61
N ILE A 199 9.88 -17.39 -16.79
CA ILE A 199 8.82 -18.12 -17.52
C ILE A 199 8.80 -17.84 -19.02
N GLY A 200 9.73 -17.01 -19.53
CA GLY A 200 9.81 -16.64 -20.95
C GLY A 200 8.70 -15.69 -21.40
N PHE A 201 8.18 -14.85 -20.51
CA PHE A 201 7.15 -13.85 -20.82
C PHE A 201 7.79 -12.53 -21.30
N ASP A 202 8.08 -12.44 -22.60
CA ASP A 202 8.75 -11.27 -23.22
C ASP A 202 7.86 -10.02 -23.29
N ALA A 203 6.55 -10.16 -23.11
CA ALA A 203 5.61 -9.04 -23.18
C ALA A 203 5.43 -8.31 -21.82
N TRP A 204 6.34 -8.48 -20.88
CA TRP A 204 6.32 -7.73 -19.63
C TRP A 204 6.38 -6.21 -19.89
N PRO A 205 5.52 -5.39 -19.27
CA PRO A 205 5.50 -3.94 -19.49
C PRO A 205 6.82 -3.27 -19.07
N GLY A 206 7.38 -2.45 -19.95
CA GLY A 206 8.65 -1.75 -19.70
C GLY A 206 8.52 -0.46 -18.87
N ASP A 207 7.32 -0.07 -18.48
CA ASP A 207 7.00 1.15 -17.72
C ASP A 207 6.84 0.89 -16.20
N ARG A 208 7.16 -0.32 -15.75
CA ARG A 208 7.15 -0.71 -14.34
C ARG A 208 8.43 -0.26 -13.63
N ASP A 209 8.33 -0.03 -12.31
CA ASP A 209 9.48 0.37 -11.49
C ASP A 209 10.52 -0.75 -11.35
N GLY A 210 10.05 -1.99 -11.19
CA GLY A 210 10.88 -3.17 -10.99
C GLY A 210 11.65 -3.59 -12.24
N ARG A 211 12.78 -4.21 -12.01
CA ARG A 211 13.68 -4.76 -13.03
C ARG A 211 14.02 -6.20 -12.70
N PRO A 212 14.39 -7.04 -13.67
CA PRO A 212 14.90 -8.37 -13.37
C PRO A 212 16.06 -8.29 -12.38
N LEU A 213 16.07 -9.21 -11.41
CA LEU A 213 17.09 -9.26 -10.36
C LEU A 213 18.49 -9.28 -10.98
N PRO A 214 19.38 -8.35 -10.59
CA PRO A 214 20.69 -8.21 -11.16
C PRO A 214 21.54 -9.44 -10.85
N GLY A 215 22.33 -9.89 -11.83
CA GLY A 215 23.23 -11.03 -11.66
C GLY A 215 22.56 -12.39 -11.48
N LEU A 216 21.24 -12.50 -11.55
CA LEU A 216 20.55 -13.79 -11.57
C LEU A 216 20.94 -14.58 -12.81
N ARG A 217 21.47 -15.77 -12.61
CA ARG A 217 21.84 -16.68 -13.69
C ARG A 217 20.92 -17.88 -13.72
N ALA A 218 20.19 -18.01 -14.82
CA ALA A 218 19.36 -19.16 -15.12
C ALA A 218 19.82 -19.78 -16.46
N ASN A 219 19.71 -21.10 -16.56
CA ASN A 219 20.19 -21.83 -17.74
C ASN A 219 19.25 -21.79 -18.96
N GLY A 220 18.14 -21.04 -18.87
CA GLY A 220 17.14 -20.91 -19.92
C GLY A 220 16.06 -22.00 -19.93
N THR A 221 16.10 -22.94 -19.00
CA THR A 221 14.99 -23.90 -18.82
C THR A 221 13.79 -23.17 -18.23
N VAL A 222 12.66 -23.23 -18.93
CA VAL A 222 11.40 -22.68 -18.45
C VAL A 222 10.82 -23.62 -17.39
N PRO A 223 10.57 -23.14 -16.16
CA PRO A 223 10.00 -23.97 -15.10
C PRO A 223 8.54 -24.33 -15.39
N LYS A 224 8.09 -25.50 -14.94
CA LYS A 224 6.68 -25.89 -14.96
C LYS A 224 5.84 -25.13 -13.94
N VAL A 225 6.47 -24.77 -12.82
CA VAL A 225 5.81 -24.00 -11.75
C VAL A 225 6.79 -23.02 -11.12
N VAL A 226 6.31 -21.82 -10.88
CA VAL A 226 6.99 -20.83 -10.02
C VAL A 226 6.12 -20.64 -8.78
N VAL A 227 6.73 -20.84 -7.62
CA VAL A 227 6.10 -20.60 -6.31
C VAL A 227 6.71 -19.35 -5.69
N THR A 228 5.89 -18.38 -5.36
CA THR A 228 6.29 -17.21 -4.54
C THR A 228 5.78 -17.44 -3.12
N PHE A 229 6.71 -17.65 -2.21
CA PHE A 229 6.47 -17.94 -0.80
C PHE A 229 6.82 -16.72 0.03
N VAL A 230 5.83 -16.10 0.67
CA VAL A 230 6.01 -14.90 1.49
C VAL A 230 5.83 -15.24 2.96
N ILE A 231 6.82 -14.89 3.78
CA ILE A 231 6.76 -14.95 5.24
C ILE A 231 6.32 -13.57 5.71
N ASP A 232 5.03 -13.37 5.94
CA ASP A 232 4.49 -12.09 6.37
C ASP A 232 5.11 -11.65 7.72
N GLY A 233 5.68 -10.46 7.74
CA GLY A 233 6.43 -9.95 8.89
C GLY A 233 7.81 -10.59 9.09
N GLY A 234 8.24 -11.51 8.23
CA GLY A 234 9.49 -12.27 8.33
C GLY A 234 10.74 -11.52 7.85
N GLY A 235 10.83 -10.21 8.07
CA GLY A 235 12.00 -9.42 7.73
C GLY A 235 13.26 -9.83 8.47
N TRP A 236 14.42 -9.27 8.06
CA TRP A 236 15.72 -9.66 8.62
C TRP A 236 15.84 -9.42 10.12
N ASN A 237 15.12 -8.44 10.68
CA ASN A 237 15.13 -8.21 12.13
C ASN A 237 14.48 -9.36 12.91
N VAL A 238 13.44 -9.99 12.35
CA VAL A 238 12.77 -11.15 12.94
C VAL A 238 13.62 -12.42 12.75
N LEU A 239 14.02 -12.71 11.51
CA LEU A 239 14.88 -13.85 11.19
C LEU A 239 16.23 -13.79 11.94
N GLY A 240 16.81 -12.58 12.06
CA GLY A 240 18.06 -12.38 12.77
C GLY A 240 17.95 -12.66 14.27
N HIS A 241 16.80 -12.39 14.88
CA HIS A 241 16.56 -12.69 16.29
C HIS A 241 16.35 -14.20 16.53
N TRP A 242 15.62 -14.87 15.65
CA TRP A 242 15.23 -16.29 15.76
C TRP A 242 16.04 -17.19 14.82
N GLN A 243 17.36 -17.07 14.85
CA GLN A 243 18.24 -17.74 13.87
C GLN A 243 18.13 -19.27 13.87
N ASP A 244 17.78 -19.91 14.95
CA ASP A 244 17.72 -21.37 15.04
C ASP A 244 16.37 -21.95 14.52
N ASP A 245 15.39 -21.09 14.23
CA ASP A 245 14.02 -21.50 13.93
C ASP A 245 13.68 -21.56 12.42
N TRP A 246 14.68 -21.38 11.52
CA TRP A 246 14.48 -21.46 10.08
C TRP A 246 15.63 -22.18 9.33
N PRO A 247 15.94 -23.43 9.70
CA PRO A 247 17.04 -24.19 9.11
C PRO A 247 16.83 -24.54 7.63
N THR A 248 15.59 -24.75 7.19
CA THR A 248 15.27 -25.04 5.79
C THR A 248 15.60 -23.85 4.91
N LEU A 249 15.12 -22.66 5.27
CA LEU A 249 15.41 -21.44 4.51
C LEU A 249 16.92 -21.17 4.43
N LYS A 250 17.67 -21.37 5.52
CA LYS A 250 19.16 -21.27 5.50
C LYS A 250 19.78 -22.23 4.49
N ARG A 251 19.31 -23.46 4.46
CA ARG A 251 19.80 -24.47 3.51
C ARG A 251 19.48 -24.07 2.05
N LEU A 252 18.27 -23.55 1.81
CA LEU A 252 17.86 -23.08 0.48
C LEU A 252 18.68 -21.88 0.03
N MET A 253 19.00 -20.94 0.92
CA MET A 253 19.87 -19.80 0.63
C MET A 253 21.26 -20.21 0.16
N GLN A 254 21.80 -21.33 0.67
CA GLN A 254 23.08 -21.87 0.20
C GLN A 254 23.00 -22.50 -1.20
N GLY A 255 21.81 -22.94 -1.62
CA GLY A 255 21.57 -23.63 -2.88
C GLY A 255 20.92 -22.80 -3.96
N GLY A 256 20.60 -21.53 -3.70
CA GLY A 256 19.93 -20.62 -4.64
C GLY A 256 20.63 -19.28 -4.81
N ALA A 257 20.03 -18.39 -5.57
CA ALA A 257 20.49 -17.00 -5.69
C ALA A 257 19.90 -16.18 -4.54
N ASN A 258 20.74 -15.77 -3.61
CA ASN A 258 20.38 -15.09 -2.37
C ASN A 258 20.76 -13.61 -2.44
N TYR A 259 19.78 -12.71 -2.25
CA TYR A 259 19.96 -11.26 -2.28
C TYR A 259 19.87 -10.70 -0.85
N ARG A 260 21.03 -10.42 -0.25
CA ARG A 260 21.15 -10.05 1.16
C ARG A 260 20.69 -8.63 1.46
N ASN A 261 20.60 -7.78 0.43
CA ASN A 261 20.27 -6.37 0.56
C ASN A 261 18.92 -6.03 -0.11
N ALA A 262 17.95 -6.94 0.01
CA ALA A 262 16.60 -6.71 -0.45
C ALA A 262 15.80 -5.87 0.55
N ILE A 263 14.92 -5.01 0.05
CA ILE A 263 13.96 -4.21 0.83
C ILE A 263 12.55 -4.30 0.24
N ALA A 264 11.53 -4.00 1.05
CA ALA A 264 10.16 -3.84 0.58
C ALA A 264 10.08 -2.74 -0.48
N GLY A 265 10.68 -1.60 -0.22
CA GLY A 265 10.96 -0.56 -1.21
C GLY A 265 9.95 0.58 -1.25
N SER A 266 9.00 0.67 -0.33
CA SER A 266 8.02 1.75 -0.23
C SER A 266 7.58 2.03 1.21
N PHE A 267 7.03 3.20 1.46
CA PHE A 267 6.42 3.59 2.73
C PHE A 267 4.89 3.60 2.60
N PRO A 268 4.11 3.07 3.55
CA PRO A 268 4.56 2.25 4.68
C PRO A 268 4.91 0.82 4.26
N ALA A 269 5.79 0.16 5.02
CA ALA A 269 6.09 -1.25 4.86
C ALA A 269 4.94 -2.08 5.46
N VAL A 270 3.86 -2.24 4.69
CA VAL A 270 2.63 -2.94 5.11
C VAL A 270 2.17 -3.96 4.09
N THR A 271 1.50 -4.99 4.56
CA THR A 271 1.06 -6.16 3.79
C THR A 271 0.39 -5.78 2.45
N ALA A 272 -0.62 -4.91 2.46
CA ALA A 272 -1.36 -4.57 1.24
C ALA A 272 -0.47 -3.94 0.16
N CYS A 273 0.41 -2.99 0.54
CA CYS A 273 1.34 -2.33 -0.36
C CYS A 273 2.37 -3.31 -0.93
N ALA A 274 3.00 -4.11 -0.06
CA ALA A 274 4.07 -5.01 -0.44
C ALA A 274 3.57 -6.14 -1.37
N HIS A 275 2.42 -6.74 -1.08
CA HIS A 275 1.86 -7.80 -1.94
C HIS A 275 1.44 -7.28 -3.31
N ALA A 276 0.85 -6.07 -3.38
CA ALA A 276 0.57 -5.43 -4.66
C ALA A 276 1.87 -5.08 -5.43
N THR A 277 2.93 -4.70 -4.72
CA THR A 277 4.27 -4.47 -5.32
C THR A 277 4.85 -5.76 -5.89
N ILE A 278 4.76 -6.89 -5.16
CA ILE A 278 5.19 -8.22 -5.63
C ILE A 278 4.44 -8.61 -6.92
N GLY A 279 3.11 -8.43 -6.93
CA GLY A 279 2.28 -8.85 -8.06
C GLY A 279 2.42 -7.97 -9.29
N THR A 280 2.51 -6.66 -9.10
CA THR A 280 2.51 -5.69 -10.22
C THR A 280 3.89 -5.31 -10.73
N GLY A 281 4.95 -5.56 -9.96
CA GLY A 281 6.31 -5.13 -10.29
C GLY A 281 6.49 -3.61 -10.25
N THR A 282 5.70 -2.91 -9.42
CA THR A 282 5.79 -1.46 -9.27
C THR A 282 5.36 -1.02 -7.87
N PHE A 283 5.58 0.25 -7.52
CA PHE A 283 5.29 0.77 -6.19
C PHE A 283 3.88 1.37 -6.07
N PRO A 284 3.39 1.62 -4.84
CA PRO A 284 2.05 2.15 -4.56
C PRO A 284 1.65 3.36 -5.39
N ARG A 285 2.57 4.25 -5.73
CA ARG A 285 2.33 5.42 -6.58
C ARG A 285 1.79 5.08 -7.97
N GLN A 286 1.95 3.85 -8.44
CA GLN A 286 1.43 3.38 -9.73
C GLN A 286 0.32 2.36 -9.57
N HIS A 287 0.46 1.36 -8.68
CA HIS A 287 -0.57 0.33 -8.53
C HIS A 287 -1.76 0.77 -7.65
N GLY A 288 -1.66 1.90 -6.94
CA GLY A 288 -2.78 2.54 -6.24
C GLY A 288 -3.16 1.95 -4.88
N ILE A 289 -2.45 0.93 -4.40
CA ILE A 289 -2.63 0.40 -3.04
C ILE A 289 -1.59 1.09 -2.17
N THR A 290 -1.99 2.21 -1.55
CA THR A 290 -1.10 3.12 -0.82
C THR A 290 -1.03 2.86 0.67
N GLY A 291 -1.87 1.96 1.18
CA GLY A 291 -1.96 1.54 2.57
C GLY A 291 -2.92 0.37 2.71
N HIS A 292 -3.21 -0.05 3.93
CA HIS A 292 -4.34 -0.94 4.21
C HIS A 292 -5.67 -0.24 3.92
N ASN A 293 -5.73 1.07 4.13
CA ASN A 293 -6.82 1.93 3.70
C ASN A 293 -6.41 2.77 2.50
N ILE A 294 -7.39 3.11 1.71
CA ILE A 294 -7.26 3.98 0.55
C ILE A 294 -8.45 4.93 0.47
N ARG A 295 -8.24 6.11 -0.10
CA ARG A 295 -9.35 6.98 -0.47
C ARG A 295 -9.99 6.46 -1.76
N TYR A 296 -11.31 6.35 -1.76
CA TYR A 296 -12.08 5.93 -2.93
C TYR A 296 -13.38 6.74 -3.00
N ASN A 297 -13.56 7.50 -4.10
CA ASN A 297 -14.73 8.37 -4.29
C ASN A 297 -15.02 9.31 -3.10
N GLY A 298 -13.96 9.87 -2.49
CA GLY A 298 -14.08 10.79 -1.36
C GLY A 298 -14.25 10.16 0.02
N SER A 299 -14.40 8.84 0.09
CA SER A 299 -14.48 8.09 1.35
C SER A 299 -13.20 7.29 1.58
N VAL A 300 -12.89 7.02 2.84
CA VAL A 300 -11.79 6.12 3.23
C VAL A 300 -12.37 4.74 3.46
N ARG A 301 -11.71 3.71 2.91
CA ARG A 301 -12.09 2.30 3.11
C ARG A 301 -10.88 1.38 3.02
N LYS A 302 -11.03 0.16 3.51
CA LYS A 302 -10.00 -0.87 3.35
C LYS A 302 -9.79 -1.20 1.87
N ALA A 303 -8.54 -1.38 1.48
CA ALA A 303 -8.20 -1.89 0.16
C ALA A 303 -8.81 -3.28 -0.05
N TYR A 304 -9.31 -3.53 -1.26
CA TYR A 304 -10.02 -4.74 -1.68
C TYR A 304 -11.38 -4.98 -1.02
N ASP A 305 -11.83 -4.09 -0.14
CA ASP A 305 -13.15 -4.20 0.49
C ASP A 305 -14.22 -3.47 -0.34
N THR A 306 -14.77 -4.18 -1.31
CA THR A 306 -16.00 -3.75 -1.98
C THR A 306 -17.18 -4.23 -1.14
N PRO A 307 -18.26 -3.45 -0.93
CA PRO A 307 -19.32 -3.79 0.01
C PRO A 307 -19.77 -5.24 -0.10
N GLY A 308 -19.41 -6.05 0.89
CA GLY A 308 -19.80 -7.45 1.05
C GLY A 308 -18.91 -8.50 0.39
N MET A 309 -17.90 -8.12 -0.40
CA MET A 309 -16.99 -9.09 -1.05
C MET A 309 -15.60 -8.50 -1.29
N ALA A 310 -14.57 -9.31 -1.13
CA ALA A 310 -13.22 -8.93 -1.53
C ALA A 310 -13.12 -8.81 -3.06
N HIS A 311 -12.53 -7.72 -3.55
CA HIS A 311 -12.43 -7.46 -4.97
C HIS A 311 -11.10 -6.78 -5.33
N PRO A 312 -10.35 -7.30 -6.31
CA PRO A 312 -9.03 -6.74 -6.69
C PRO A 312 -9.10 -5.42 -7.47
N GLY A 313 -10.30 -4.87 -7.73
CA GLY A 313 -10.51 -3.66 -8.54
C GLY A 313 -9.88 -2.37 -8.00
N ASP A 314 -9.27 -2.42 -6.83
CA ASP A 314 -8.50 -1.31 -6.30
C ASP A 314 -7.11 -1.20 -6.92
N ILE A 315 -6.56 -2.31 -7.41
CA ILE A 315 -5.28 -2.32 -8.13
C ILE A 315 -5.48 -1.62 -9.48
N MET A 316 -4.69 -0.59 -9.75
CA MET A 316 -4.81 0.22 -10.96
C MET A 316 -4.04 -0.34 -12.15
N LEU A 317 -3.23 -1.36 -11.93
CA LEU A 317 -2.39 -2.01 -12.95
C LEU A 317 -2.55 -3.53 -12.86
N PRO A 318 -2.54 -4.25 -13.98
CA PRO A 318 -2.58 -5.71 -13.95
C PRO A 318 -1.33 -6.28 -13.28
N THR A 319 -1.50 -7.36 -12.54
CA THR A 319 -0.41 -8.14 -11.96
C THR A 319 0.27 -9.01 -13.02
N LEU A 320 1.41 -9.62 -12.66
CA LEU A 320 2.03 -10.65 -13.53
C LEU A 320 1.05 -11.81 -13.79
N ALA A 321 0.30 -12.23 -12.78
CA ALA A 321 -0.69 -13.28 -12.91
C ALA A 321 -1.80 -12.92 -13.92
N ASP A 322 -2.28 -11.67 -13.90
CA ASP A 322 -3.25 -11.17 -14.89
C ASP A 322 -2.68 -11.20 -16.31
N LEU A 323 -1.49 -10.65 -16.48
CA LEU A 323 -0.82 -10.57 -17.78
C LEU A 323 -0.46 -11.95 -18.34
N TRP A 324 0.00 -12.85 -17.48
CA TRP A 324 0.35 -14.23 -17.88
C TRP A 324 -0.88 -15.05 -18.24
N SER A 325 -1.95 -14.96 -17.47
CA SER A 325 -3.22 -15.59 -17.79
C SER A 325 -3.76 -15.10 -19.13
N ASP A 326 -3.68 -13.78 -19.38
CA ASP A 326 -4.07 -13.18 -20.66
C ASP A 326 -3.22 -13.69 -21.82
N ALA A 327 -1.91 -13.71 -21.67
CA ALA A 327 -0.97 -14.17 -22.71
C ALA A 327 -1.09 -15.67 -23.03
N THR A 328 -1.61 -16.46 -22.11
CA THR A 328 -1.79 -17.91 -22.25
C THR A 328 -3.24 -18.32 -22.48
N ASP A 329 -4.14 -17.37 -22.81
CA ASP A 329 -5.58 -17.64 -22.97
C ASP A 329 -6.20 -18.37 -21.78
N ASN A 330 -5.79 -18.03 -20.54
CA ASN A 330 -6.16 -18.67 -19.27
C ASN A 330 -5.81 -20.17 -19.19
N GLN A 331 -4.82 -20.63 -19.94
CA GLN A 331 -4.35 -22.02 -19.86
C GLN A 331 -3.32 -22.23 -18.72
N ALA A 332 -2.63 -21.16 -18.31
CA ALA A 332 -1.76 -21.24 -17.14
C ALA A 332 -2.59 -21.40 -15.87
N TRP A 333 -2.22 -22.37 -15.03
CA TRP A 333 -2.80 -22.44 -13.70
C TRP A 333 -2.24 -21.32 -12.82
N VAL A 334 -3.14 -20.59 -12.15
CA VAL A 334 -2.78 -19.51 -11.22
C VAL A 334 -3.50 -19.74 -9.90
N GLY A 335 -2.78 -19.61 -8.80
CA GLY A 335 -3.34 -19.71 -7.45
C GLY A 335 -2.67 -18.78 -6.46
N GLU A 336 -3.49 -18.25 -5.52
CA GLU A 336 -3.06 -17.58 -4.32
C GLU A 336 -3.70 -18.26 -3.12
N ILE A 337 -2.87 -18.63 -2.14
CA ILE A 337 -3.26 -19.28 -0.90
C ILE A 337 -2.67 -18.48 0.26
N GLY A 338 -3.51 -17.69 0.92
CA GLY A 338 -3.11 -16.84 2.02
C GLY A 338 -4.21 -16.65 3.04
N TYR A 339 -3.86 -16.05 4.18
CA TYR A 339 -4.79 -15.89 5.30
C TYR A 339 -5.73 -14.70 5.12
N GLN A 340 -5.30 -13.66 4.42
CA GLN A 340 -5.99 -12.38 4.36
C GLN A 340 -6.25 -11.87 2.94
N VAL A 341 -7.27 -11.02 2.82
CA VAL A 341 -7.68 -10.38 1.58
C VAL A 341 -6.58 -9.51 0.94
N TRP A 342 -5.67 -8.96 1.73
CA TRP A 342 -4.58 -8.11 1.22
C TRP A 342 -3.56 -8.86 0.37
N HIS A 343 -3.53 -10.19 0.44
CA HIS A 343 -2.69 -11.03 -0.42
C HIS A 343 -3.14 -11.06 -1.88
N LEU A 344 -4.39 -10.67 -2.17
CA LEU A 344 -4.91 -10.50 -3.54
C LEU A 344 -4.03 -9.58 -4.41
N GLY A 345 -3.24 -8.71 -3.78
CA GLY A 345 -2.26 -7.89 -4.48
C GLY A 345 -1.30 -8.66 -5.37
N MET A 346 -1.01 -9.93 -5.07
CA MET A 346 -0.10 -10.76 -5.86
C MET A 346 -0.73 -11.32 -7.13
N ILE A 347 -2.02 -11.66 -7.11
CA ILE A 347 -2.66 -12.29 -8.27
C ILE A 347 -3.66 -11.38 -9.00
N GLY A 348 -4.05 -10.24 -8.42
CA GLY A 348 -5.06 -9.38 -9.02
C GLY A 348 -6.35 -10.15 -9.31
N TYR A 349 -6.80 -10.14 -10.54
CA TYR A 349 -7.94 -10.93 -11.01
C TYR A 349 -7.55 -12.37 -11.40
N GLY A 350 -6.25 -12.70 -11.44
CA GLY A 350 -5.74 -13.98 -11.92
C GLY A 350 -6.09 -14.28 -13.38
N GLY A 351 -6.25 -13.23 -14.15
CA GLY A 351 -6.69 -13.23 -15.54
C GLY A 351 -8.05 -12.58 -15.75
N PRO A 352 -8.27 -11.92 -16.88
CA PRO A 352 -9.58 -11.39 -17.20
C PRO A 352 -10.58 -12.53 -17.24
N ASN A 353 -11.71 -12.33 -16.58
CA ASN A 353 -12.83 -13.27 -16.57
C ASN A 353 -13.47 -13.26 -17.98
N ARG A 354 -12.81 -13.93 -18.95
CA ARG A 354 -13.18 -13.96 -20.36
C ARG A 354 -14.25 -14.98 -20.69
N GLY A 355 -15.10 -15.32 -19.72
CA GLY A 355 -16.18 -16.26 -19.93
C GLY A 355 -15.73 -17.72 -20.00
N THR A 356 -14.52 -18.02 -19.55
CA THR A 356 -14.09 -19.38 -19.27
C THR A 356 -14.58 -19.77 -17.87
N ASP A 357 -15.08 -21.00 -17.71
CA ASP A 357 -15.48 -21.52 -16.39
C ASP A 357 -14.28 -21.75 -15.44
N GLN A 358 -13.05 -21.44 -15.88
CA GLN A 358 -11.82 -21.65 -15.13
C GLN A 358 -11.46 -20.38 -14.33
N LYS A 359 -12.00 -20.30 -13.13
CA LYS A 359 -11.58 -19.28 -12.15
C LYS A 359 -10.22 -19.67 -11.55
N PRO A 360 -9.32 -18.70 -11.32
CA PRO A 360 -8.09 -18.96 -10.56
C PRO A 360 -8.43 -19.38 -9.13
N VAL A 361 -7.51 -20.07 -8.49
CA VAL A 361 -7.56 -20.32 -7.05
C VAL A 361 -7.24 -19.02 -6.33
N GLY A 362 -8.06 -18.63 -5.35
CA GLY A 362 -7.80 -17.43 -4.53
C GLY A 362 -8.55 -17.56 -3.23
N VAL A 363 -7.82 -17.80 -2.12
CA VAL A 363 -8.46 -18.21 -0.86
C VAL A 363 -7.94 -17.43 0.34
N PHE A 364 -8.82 -17.27 1.33
CA PHE A 364 -8.52 -16.67 2.61
C PHE A 364 -9.12 -17.49 3.76
N TRP A 365 -8.67 -17.20 4.97
CA TRP A 365 -9.28 -17.75 6.18
C TRP A 365 -10.51 -16.93 6.59
N ASP A 366 -11.65 -17.61 6.75
CA ASP A 366 -12.91 -16.99 7.15
C ASP A 366 -13.00 -16.86 8.68
N GLU A 367 -12.46 -15.77 9.24
CA GLU A 367 -12.46 -15.53 10.68
C GLU A 367 -13.87 -15.33 11.24
N ASP A 368 -14.74 -14.65 10.50
CA ASP A 368 -16.06 -14.24 10.95
C ASP A 368 -17.15 -15.27 10.66
N GLY A 369 -16.96 -16.12 9.67
CA GLY A 369 -17.95 -17.08 9.19
C GLY A 369 -17.86 -18.48 9.80
N GLY A 370 -17.10 -18.67 10.88
CA GLY A 370 -16.99 -19.96 11.57
C GLY A 370 -15.72 -20.76 11.25
N GLY A 371 -14.78 -20.16 10.58
CA GLY A 371 -13.48 -20.74 10.23
C GLY A 371 -13.47 -21.53 8.92
N GLY A 372 -12.26 -21.91 8.49
CA GLY A 372 -12.03 -22.66 7.27
C GLY A 372 -11.63 -21.79 6.09
N TRP A 373 -11.08 -22.44 5.07
CA TRP A 373 -10.68 -21.76 3.85
C TRP A 373 -11.89 -21.45 2.97
N LYS A 374 -11.96 -20.23 2.46
CA LYS A 374 -13.00 -19.71 1.57
C LYS A 374 -12.40 -19.03 0.36
N PRO A 375 -13.08 -19.04 -0.80
CA PRO A 375 -12.68 -18.16 -1.89
C PRO A 375 -12.84 -16.69 -1.46
N HIS A 376 -11.89 -15.84 -1.80
CA HIS A 376 -11.96 -14.39 -1.56
C HIS A 376 -13.26 -13.77 -2.09
N ASN A 377 -13.64 -14.19 -3.27
CA ASN A 377 -14.87 -13.81 -3.95
C ASN A 377 -15.29 -14.97 -4.86
N PRO A 378 -16.38 -15.67 -4.54
CA PRO A 378 -16.81 -16.83 -5.33
C PRO A 378 -17.15 -16.52 -6.79
N ASP A 379 -17.39 -15.27 -7.15
CA ASP A 379 -17.63 -14.86 -8.53
C ASP A 379 -16.32 -14.81 -9.35
N LEU A 380 -15.19 -14.57 -8.69
CA LEU A 380 -13.87 -14.40 -9.32
C LEU A 380 -12.92 -15.56 -9.06
N PHE A 381 -12.99 -16.17 -7.88
CA PHE A 381 -12.05 -17.16 -7.39
C PHE A 381 -12.74 -18.45 -6.93
N ARG A 382 -11.95 -19.50 -6.76
CA ARG A 382 -12.42 -20.79 -6.23
C ARG A 382 -11.44 -21.39 -5.23
N LEU A 383 -11.90 -22.37 -4.46
CA LEU A 383 -11.03 -23.26 -3.70
C LEU A 383 -10.34 -24.26 -4.64
N PRO A 384 -9.11 -24.71 -4.32
CA PRO A 384 -8.50 -25.82 -5.03
C PRO A 384 -9.28 -27.14 -4.81
N GLU A 385 -9.16 -28.04 -5.77
CA GLU A 385 -9.75 -29.38 -5.64
C GLU A 385 -9.10 -30.16 -4.49
N GLY A 386 -9.90 -30.90 -3.75
CA GLY A 386 -9.41 -31.66 -2.60
C GLY A 386 -9.02 -30.82 -1.40
N SER A 387 -9.48 -29.57 -1.32
CA SER A 387 -9.25 -28.70 -0.16
C SER A 387 -9.61 -29.41 1.15
N PRO A 388 -8.71 -29.41 2.16
CA PRO A 388 -8.99 -30.03 3.44
C PRO A 388 -10.14 -29.33 4.16
N GLY A 389 -11.01 -30.10 4.80
CA GLY A 389 -12.07 -29.56 5.64
C GLY A 389 -11.55 -29.06 6.98
N LEU A 390 -12.44 -28.38 7.73
CA LEU A 390 -12.10 -27.85 9.05
C LEU A 390 -11.68 -28.92 10.07
N ASP A 391 -12.07 -30.18 9.85
CA ASP A 391 -11.65 -31.33 10.63
C ASP A 391 -10.13 -31.58 10.58
N ALA A 392 -9.47 -31.25 9.48
CA ALA A 392 -8.01 -31.28 9.38
C ALA A 392 -7.36 -30.23 10.30
N TYR A 393 -7.90 -29.01 10.33
CA TYR A 393 -7.45 -27.98 11.27
C TYR A 393 -7.63 -28.42 12.73
N GLU A 394 -8.80 -28.98 13.07
CA GLU A 394 -9.06 -29.48 14.42
C GLU A 394 -8.14 -30.65 14.80
N ALA A 395 -7.73 -31.49 13.83
CA ALA A 395 -6.74 -32.54 14.06
C ALA A 395 -5.35 -31.97 14.36
N HIS A 396 -4.90 -30.92 13.63
CA HIS A 396 -3.65 -30.24 13.94
C HIS A 396 -3.70 -29.59 15.32
N LYS A 397 -4.81 -28.94 15.69
CA LYS A 397 -5.01 -28.39 17.03
C LYS A 397 -4.91 -29.45 18.13
N ALA A 398 -5.54 -30.61 17.92
CA ALA A 398 -5.51 -31.70 18.89
C ALA A 398 -4.10 -32.31 19.07
N GLY A 399 -3.28 -32.25 18.02
CA GLY A 399 -1.88 -32.69 18.06
C GLY A 399 -0.91 -31.63 18.64
N PHE A 400 -1.33 -30.40 18.76
CA PHE A 400 -0.49 -29.30 19.23
C PHE A 400 -0.55 -29.16 20.74
N THR A 401 0.59 -29.21 21.39
CA THR A 401 0.70 -29.01 22.84
C THR A 401 1.79 -27.99 23.15
N ALA A 402 1.39 -26.84 23.66
CA ALA A 402 2.29 -25.87 24.26
C ALA A 402 1.71 -25.46 25.63
N PRO A 403 2.28 -25.95 26.74
CA PRO A 403 1.69 -25.80 28.09
C PRO A 403 1.39 -24.35 28.50
N ASP A 404 2.17 -23.40 27.97
CA ASP A 404 2.02 -21.99 28.30
C ASP A 404 1.14 -21.22 27.27
N TRP A 405 0.75 -21.87 26.17
CA TRP A 405 0.03 -21.23 25.08
C TRP A 405 -1.32 -20.71 25.54
N ASP A 406 -2.13 -21.56 26.16
CA ASP A 406 -3.47 -21.22 26.61
C ASP A 406 -3.52 -20.13 27.69
N GLN A 407 -2.47 -20.01 28.51
CA GLN A 407 -2.44 -19.06 29.63
C GLN A 407 -2.14 -17.63 29.18
N GLN A 408 -1.39 -17.43 28.11
CA GLN A 408 -1.03 -16.10 27.62
C GLN A 408 -2.06 -15.53 26.62
N PHE A 409 -2.78 -16.40 25.92
CA PHE A 409 -3.62 -16.04 24.80
C PHE A 409 -5.12 -15.92 25.13
N THR A 410 -5.54 -16.31 26.33
CA THR A 410 -6.97 -16.26 26.67
C THR A 410 -7.28 -15.76 28.07
N PRO A 411 -7.45 -14.47 28.30
CA PRO A 411 -8.34 -14.04 29.39
C PRO A 411 -9.82 -14.33 29.09
N GLN A 412 -10.19 -14.60 27.85
CA GLN A 412 -11.57 -14.79 27.42
C GLN A 412 -11.81 -16.01 26.53
N GLY A 413 -10.88 -16.96 26.45
CA GLY A 413 -11.10 -18.23 25.74
C GLY A 413 -11.17 -18.15 24.21
N ARG A 414 -10.78 -17.06 23.58
CA ARG A 414 -10.68 -16.96 22.13
C ARG A 414 -9.21 -17.04 21.69
N GLN A 415 -8.79 -18.23 21.30
CA GLN A 415 -7.57 -18.39 20.52
C GLN A 415 -7.83 -17.79 19.14
N SER A 416 -7.08 -16.75 18.75
CA SER A 416 -7.05 -16.38 17.34
C SER A 416 -6.32 -17.49 16.58
N PRO A 417 -6.95 -18.14 15.59
CA PRO A 417 -6.31 -19.19 14.79
C PRO A 417 -5.02 -18.71 14.13
N CYS A 418 -4.98 -17.43 13.72
CA CYS A 418 -3.88 -16.80 13.01
C CYS A 418 -2.48 -16.97 13.64
N CYS A 419 -2.41 -17.09 14.96
CA CYS A 419 -1.15 -17.05 15.71
C CYS A 419 -0.78 -18.42 16.29
N SER A 420 -1.13 -19.50 15.62
CA SER A 420 -0.85 -20.85 16.11
C SER A 420 -0.26 -21.76 15.04
N PRO A 421 0.69 -22.66 15.35
CA PRO A 421 1.23 -23.63 14.40
C PRO A 421 0.18 -24.48 13.66
N PRO A 422 -0.94 -24.88 14.27
CA PRO A 422 -2.01 -25.58 13.55
C PRO A 422 -2.54 -24.91 12.29
N ILE A 423 -2.64 -23.56 12.27
CA ILE A 423 -3.11 -22.86 11.06
C ILE A 423 -2.04 -22.89 9.95
N VAL A 424 -0.77 -22.82 10.33
CA VAL A 424 0.36 -22.95 9.40
C VAL A 424 0.31 -24.32 8.72
N GLN A 425 0.18 -25.41 9.51
CA GLN A 425 0.07 -26.78 9.01
C GLN A 425 -1.17 -26.97 8.12
N TYR A 426 -2.31 -26.37 8.51
CA TYR A 426 -3.54 -26.46 7.74
C TYR A 426 -3.45 -25.69 6.41
N GLN A 427 -2.69 -24.60 6.36
CA GLN A 427 -2.37 -23.91 5.12
C GLN A 427 -1.46 -24.77 4.23
N GLY A 428 -0.47 -25.43 4.81
CA GLY A 428 0.40 -26.39 4.11
C GLY A 428 -0.38 -27.54 3.49
N ASP A 429 -1.38 -28.09 4.19
CA ASP A 429 -2.27 -29.12 3.65
C ASP A 429 -3.05 -28.60 2.44
N LEU A 430 -3.51 -27.35 2.47
CA LEU A 430 -4.22 -26.73 1.35
C LEU A 430 -3.32 -26.52 0.13
N ILE A 431 -2.08 -26.07 0.36
CA ILE A 431 -1.06 -25.92 -0.69
C ILE A 431 -0.75 -27.29 -1.31
N ALA A 432 -0.58 -28.31 -0.47
CA ALA A 432 -0.34 -29.67 -0.94
C ALA A 432 -1.52 -30.21 -1.78
N ALA A 433 -2.76 -29.96 -1.34
CA ALA A 433 -3.96 -30.32 -2.11
C ALA A 433 -3.98 -29.62 -3.47
N ALA A 434 -3.68 -28.31 -3.52
CA ALA A 434 -3.59 -27.58 -4.78
C ALA A 434 -2.55 -28.17 -5.72
N ILE A 435 -1.33 -28.41 -5.24
CA ILE A 435 -0.26 -28.98 -6.08
C ILE A 435 -0.61 -30.41 -6.56
N GLN A 436 -1.28 -31.21 -5.74
CA GLN A 436 -1.56 -32.63 -6.06
C GLN A 436 -2.79 -32.85 -6.95
N ASN A 437 -3.83 -32.02 -6.78
CA ASN A 437 -5.13 -32.28 -7.39
C ASN A 437 -5.47 -31.29 -8.53
N GLU A 438 -4.75 -30.18 -8.62
CA GLU A 438 -4.95 -29.20 -9.68
C GLU A 438 -3.98 -29.45 -10.86
N PRO A 439 -4.27 -28.91 -12.06
CA PRO A 439 -3.40 -29.08 -13.23
C PRO A 439 -2.11 -28.23 -13.16
N VAL A 440 -1.50 -28.17 -11.98
CA VAL A 440 -0.23 -27.45 -11.77
C VAL A 440 0.88 -28.12 -12.59
N GLY A 441 1.53 -27.33 -13.43
CA GLY A 441 2.61 -27.78 -14.32
C GLY A 441 2.09 -28.52 -15.58
N GLU A 442 0.80 -28.53 -15.85
CA GLU A 442 0.19 -29.10 -17.05
C GLU A 442 -0.11 -27.99 -18.07
N GLY A 443 0.84 -27.57 -18.87
CA GLY A 443 0.63 -26.49 -19.83
C GLY A 443 1.67 -25.38 -19.69
N PRO A 444 1.28 -24.10 -19.88
CA PRO A 444 2.16 -22.98 -19.57
C PRO A 444 2.55 -22.98 -18.10
N THR A 445 3.68 -22.33 -17.76
CA THR A 445 4.16 -22.26 -16.37
C THR A 445 3.06 -21.84 -15.40
N SER A 446 2.85 -22.64 -14.39
CA SER A 446 1.89 -22.36 -13.31
C SER A 446 2.49 -21.36 -12.31
N LEU A 447 1.66 -20.43 -11.82
CA LEU A 447 2.05 -19.44 -10.80
C LEU A 447 1.29 -19.74 -9.50
N LEU A 448 2.02 -20.10 -8.45
CA LEU A 448 1.49 -20.26 -7.10
C LEU A 448 2.07 -19.18 -6.20
N TYR A 449 1.19 -18.41 -5.60
CA TYR A 449 1.53 -17.43 -4.56
C TYR A 449 1.00 -17.93 -3.22
N THR A 450 1.79 -17.82 -2.19
CA THR A 450 1.36 -18.15 -0.83
C THR A 450 2.01 -17.24 0.20
N THR A 451 1.21 -16.80 1.18
CA THR A 451 1.65 -15.96 2.27
C THR A 451 1.26 -16.56 3.61
N TYR A 452 2.25 -16.77 4.46
CA TYR A 452 2.05 -17.21 5.85
C TYR A 452 1.94 -16.00 6.77
N LYS A 453 0.71 -15.65 7.15
CA LYS A 453 0.39 -14.48 7.97
C LYS A 453 0.72 -14.64 9.46
N SER A 454 0.95 -15.87 9.91
CA SER A 454 1.10 -16.18 11.33
C SER A 454 2.27 -15.47 12.03
N PRO A 455 3.46 -15.31 11.42
CA PRO A 455 4.54 -14.54 12.05
C PRO A 455 4.15 -13.09 12.29
N ASP A 456 3.56 -12.41 11.31
CA ASP A 456 3.14 -11.02 11.45
C ASP A 456 2.12 -10.81 12.59
N TYR A 457 1.07 -11.62 12.62
CA TYR A 457 0.08 -11.53 13.69
C TYR A 457 0.67 -11.85 15.07
N THR A 458 1.59 -12.80 15.14
CA THR A 458 2.29 -13.13 16.39
C THR A 458 3.13 -11.94 16.85
N GLY A 459 3.86 -11.30 15.94
CA GLY A 459 4.61 -10.09 16.19
C GLY A 459 3.73 -8.96 16.72
N HIS A 460 2.60 -8.70 16.07
CA HIS A 460 1.63 -7.68 16.49
C HIS A 460 1.08 -7.90 17.89
N ILE A 461 0.69 -9.13 18.21
CA ILE A 461 -0.06 -9.45 19.44
C ILE A 461 0.88 -9.76 20.60
N TYR A 462 1.94 -10.51 20.35
CA TYR A 462 2.79 -11.09 21.41
C TYR A 462 4.20 -10.55 21.44
N ASN A 463 4.59 -9.70 20.50
CA ASN A 463 5.94 -9.21 20.30
C ASN A 463 6.81 -10.15 19.45
N MET A 464 7.46 -9.60 18.45
CA MET A 464 8.44 -10.33 17.64
C MET A 464 9.62 -10.91 18.47
N LEU A 465 9.85 -10.38 19.67
CA LEU A 465 10.87 -10.86 20.60
C LEU A 465 10.37 -12.00 21.51
N SER A 466 9.10 -12.38 21.40
CA SER A 466 8.56 -13.46 22.22
C SER A 466 8.90 -14.84 21.64
N LYS A 467 9.06 -15.84 22.51
CA LYS A 467 9.29 -17.24 22.09
C LYS A 467 8.22 -17.78 21.12
N TRP A 468 7.07 -17.16 21.07
CA TRP A 468 5.97 -17.53 20.19
C TRP A 468 6.27 -17.19 18.73
N GLU A 469 7.00 -16.11 18.50
CA GLU A 469 7.47 -15.75 17.16
C GLU A 469 8.46 -16.80 16.63
N GLY A 470 9.44 -17.21 17.42
CA GLY A 470 10.34 -18.31 17.06
C GLY A 470 9.57 -19.59 16.74
N LEU A 471 8.56 -19.94 17.56
CA LEU A 471 7.71 -21.11 17.31
C LEU A 471 6.94 -21.00 15.99
N MET A 472 6.44 -19.80 15.64
CA MET A 472 5.74 -19.58 14.38
C MET A 472 6.68 -19.67 13.17
N LEU A 473 7.85 -19.06 13.26
CA LEU A 473 8.88 -19.18 12.22
C LEU A 473 9.27 -20.64 11.99
N HIS A 474 9.46 -21.39 13.07
CA HIS A 474 9.78 -22.82 12.99
C HIS A 474 8.68 -23.61 12.27
N ALA A 475 7.41 -23.35 12.59
CA ALA A 475 6.30 -24.00 11.93
C ALA A 475 6.22 -23.66 10.42
N VAL A 476 6.49 -22.40 10.06
CA VAL A 476 6.54 -21.95 8.66
C VAL A 476 7.73 -22.59 7.92
N ASP A 477 8.88 -22.71 8.56
CA ASP A 477 10.07 -23.35 7.98
C ASP A 477 9.88 -24.86 7.78
N ASP A 478 9.17 -25.53 8.70
CA ASP A 478 8.77 -26.94 8.56
C ASP A 478 7.83 -27.13 7.36
N ASP A 479 6.89 -26.19 7.15
CA ASP A 479 5.98 -26.26 5.99
C ASP A 479 6.71 -25.92 4.68
N LEU A 480 7.67 -24.99 4.72
CA LEU A 480 8.57 -24.73 3.59
C LEU A 480 9.35 -26.01 3.22
N ALA A 481 9.83 -26.79 4.20
CA ALA A 481 10.48 -28.06 3.94
C ALA A 481 9.54 -29.06 3.21
N LYS A 482 8.31 -29.23 3.69
CA LYS A 482 7.31 -30.09 3.06
C LYS A 482 6.97 -29.65 1.64
N LEU A 483 6.84 -28.33 1.43
CA LEU A 483 6.60 -27.77 0.10
C LEU A 483 7.76 -28.10 -0.86
N VAL A 484 9.01 -27.93 -0.43
CA VAL A 484 10.20 -28.26 -1.23
C VAL A 484 10.21 -29.74 -1.57
N ASP A 485 9.98 -30.62 -0.59
CA ASP A 485 9.93 -32.07 -0.82
C ASP A 485 8.82 -32.45 -1.83
N LEU A 486 7.66 -31.79 -1.77
CA LEU A 486 6.58 -32.00 -2.70
C LEU A 486 6.93 -31.53 -4.13
N LEU A 487 7.56 -30.35 -4.25
CA LEU A 487 8.00 -29.80 -5.53
C LEU A 487 9.08 -30.68 -6.16
N GLU A 488 10.05 -31.15 -5.39
CA GLU A 488 11.08 -32.09 -5.85
C GLU A 488 10.50 -33.41 -6.33
N ALA A 489 9.51 -33.93 -5.60
CA ALA A 489 8.86 -35.19 -5.99
C ALA A 489 8.02 -35.07 -7.27
N ARG A 490 7.35 -33.93 -7.48
CA ARG A 490 6.43 -33.73 -8.59
C ARG A 490 7.08 -33.10 -9.83
N PHE A 491 8.03 -32.19 -9.63
CA PHE A 491 8.68 -31.37 -10.66
C PHE A 491 10.20 -31.37 -10.53
N PRO A 492 10.88 -32.53 -10.50
CA PRO A 492 12.32 -32.61 -10.23
C PRO A 492 13.12 -31.82 -11.27
N GLY A 493 13.78 -30.73 -10.84
CA GLY A 493 14.53 -29.83 -11.71
C GLY A 493 13.68 -28.98 -12.66
N GLU A 494 12.37 -28.86 -12.44
CA GLU A 494 11.44 -28.12 -13.31
C GLU A 494 10.61 -27.08 -12.52
N TYR A 495 11.05 -26.66 -11.33
CA TYR A 495 10.39 -25.64 -10.53
C TYR A 495 11.35 -24.53 -10.13
N VAL A 496 10.79 -23.36 -9.84
CA VAL A 496 11.46 -22.25 -9.15
C VAL A 496 10.65 -21.86 -7.93
N LEU A 497 11.33 -21.71 -6.81
CA LEU A 497 10.78 -21.22 -5.54
C LEU A 497 11.43 -19.88 -5.21
N ILE A 498 10.62 -18.83 -5.10
CA ILE A 498 11.02 -17.51 -4.64
C ILE A 498 10.57 -17.39 -3.19
N VAL A 499 11.50 -17.15 -2.26
CA VAL A 499 11.16 -16.93 -0.85
C VAL A 499 11.52 -15.50 -0.46
N THR A 500 10.55 -14.80 0.13
CA THR A 500 10.74 -13.44 0.64
C THR A 500 9.87 -13.19 1.87
N ALA A 501 9.97 -11.99 2.42
CA ALA A 501 9.00 -11.40 3.33
C ALA A 501 8.46 -10.11 2.70
N ASP A 502 7.35 -9.64 3.19
CA ASP A 502 6.76 -8.38 2.73
C ASP A 502 7.29 -7.17 3.52
N HIS A 503 7.66 -7.38 4.79
CA HIS A 503 8.27 -6.40 5.70
C HIS A 503 8.88 -7.09 6.93
N GLY A 504 9.52 -6.29 7.80
CA GLY A 504 9.91 -6.70 9.14
C GLY A 504 8.85 -6.35 10.19
N GLN A 505 9.19 -6.50 11.47
CA GLN A 505 8.29 -6.23 12.60
C GLN A 505 8.84 -5.14 13.52
N CYS A 506 7.96 -4.29 14.04
CA CYS A 506 8.31 -3.42 15.15
C CYS A 506 8.15 -4.20 16.46
N PRO A 507 9.18 -4.27 17.31
CA PRO A 507 9.03 -4.84 18.65
C PRO A 507 7.94 -4.10 19.43
N LEU A 508 7.38 -4.72 20.46
CA LEU A 508 6.51 -4.00 21.37
C LEU A 508 7.26 -2.78 21.93
N PRO A 509 6.71 -1.56 21.75
CA PRO A 509 7.38 -0.35 22.22
C PRO A 509 7.85 -0.43 23.66
N ASP A 510 7.05 -1.03 24.55
CA ASP A 510 7.39 -1.22 25.96
C ASP A 510 8.67 -2.06 26.20
N SER A 511 9.09 -2.86 25.22
CA SER A 511 10.29 -3.72 25.33
C SER A 511 11.57 -3.10 24.78
N VAL A 512 11.46 -1.96 24.08
CA VAL A 512 12.57 -1.33 23.35
C VAL A 512 12.63 0.18 23.53
N ASP A 513 12.06 0.68 24.61
CA ASP A 513 12.01 2.11 24.93
C ASP A 513 11.26 2.98 23.91
N GLY A 514 10.41 2.36 23.11
CA GLY A 514 9.51 3.04 22.19
C GLY A 514 8.24 3.54 22.89
N VAL A 515 7.45 4.29 22.16
CA VAL A 515 6.17 4.86 22.61
C VAL A 515 5.05 4.43 21.66
N ARG A 516 3.85 4.28 22.22
CA ARG A 516 2.64 4.03 21.42
C ARG A 516 1.91 5.34 21.18
N LEU A 517 1.61 5.57 19.91
CA LEU A 517 0.74 6.64 19.48
C LEU A 517 -0.72 6.26 19.75
N ASP A 518 -1.48 7.19 20.33
CA ASP A 518 -2.93 7.08 20.44
C ASP A 518 -3.62 7.81 19.28
N PRO A 519 -4.21 7.10 18.30
CA PRO A 519 -4.89 7.71 17.17
C PRO A 519 -6.08 8.59 17.58
N ILE A 520 -6.76 8.24 18.66
CA ILE A 520 -7.90 9.02 19.19
C ILE A 520 -7.41 10.35 19.73
N GLN A 521 -6.30 10.34 20.46
CA GLN A 521 -5.70 11.56 20.98
C GLN A 521 -5.12 12.42 19.85
N LEU A 522 -4.49 11.80 18.86
CA LEU A 522 -4.02 12.51 17.68
C LEU A 522 -5.16 13.20 16.94
N ARG A 523 -6.28 12.50 16.71
CA ARG A 523 -7.50 13.11 16.15
C ARG A 523 -7.93 14.33 16.97
N ARG A 524 -7.99 14.21 18.30
CA ARG A 524 -8.38 15.32 19.19
C ARG A 524 -7.45 16.51 19.08
N VAL A 525 -6.14 16.28 19.05
CA VAL A 525 -5.15 17.35 18.89
C VAL A 525 -5.40 18.12 17.59
N ILE A 526 -5.69 17.42 16.49
CA ILE A 526 -5.99 18.07 15.21
C ILE A 526 -7.33 18.81 15.27
N GLU A 527 -8.38 18.20 15.83
CA GLU A 527 -9.70 18.83 15.91
C GLU A 527 -9.73 20.04 16.85
N ASP A 528 -9.01 19.99 17.97
CA ASP A 528 -8.93 21.10 18.94
C ASP A 528 -8.22 22.32 18.34
N GLU A 529 -7.25 22.12 17.46
CA GLU A 529 -6.47 23.21 16.84
C GLU A 529 -7.11 23.70 15.52
N PHE A 530 -7.65 22.81 14.70
CA PHE A 530 -8.09 23.11 13.34
C PHE A 530 -9.59 22.91 13.10
N GLY A 531 -10.33 22.29 14.01
CA GLY A 531 -11.78 22.12 13.89
C GLY A 531 -12.50 23.45 14.03
N ALA A 532 -13.37 23.82 13.09
CA ALA A 532 -14.10 25.09 13.09
C ALA A 532 -15.63 24.94 12.97
N GLY A 533 -16.13 23.75 12.71
CA GLY A 533 -17.52 23.50 12.36
C GLY A 533 -18.11 22.25 13.00
N PRO A 534 -19.32 21.88 12.61
CA PRO A 534 -19.97 20.66 13.09
C PRO A 534 -19.42 19.38 12.43
N THR A 535 -18.66 19.50 11.35
CA THR A 535 -18.01 18.39 10.65
C THR A 535 -16.57 18.32 11.13
N GLU A 536 -16.13 17.13 11.53
CA GLU A 536 -14.75 16.90 11.91
C GLU A 536 -13.82 17.06 10.70
N VAL A 537 -12.64 17.64 10.94
CA VAL A 537 -11.57 17.79 9.94
C VAL A 537 -10.92 16.45 9.64
N VAL A 538 -10.84 15.55 10.60
CA VAL A 538 -10.22 14.24 10.46
C VAL A 538 -11.27 13.17 10.11
N GLN A 539 -11.21 12.62 8.91
CA GLN A 539 -12.01 11.46 8.53
C GLN A 539 -11.49 10.18 9.19
N GLU A 540 -10.18 9.95 9.10
CA GLU A 540 -9.57 8.71 9.56
C GLU A 540 -8.11 8.95 9.97
N VAL A 541 -7.65 8.23 11.00
CA VAL A 541 -6.23 8.17 11.42
C VAL A 541 -5.79 6.71 11.34
N TRP A 542 -4.78 6.46 10.53
CA TRP A 542 -4.07 5.19 10.45
C TRP A 542 -2.64 5.34 10.96
N PRO A 543 -1.94 4.25 11.28
CA PRO A 543 -0.61 4.34 11.87
C PRO A 543 0.37 5.26 11.13
N SER A 544 0.26 5.33 9.81
CA SER A 544 1.15 6.11 8.94
C SER A 544 0.45 7.23 8.16
N GLU A 545 -0.87 7.38 8.29
CA GLU A 545 -1.63 8.30 7.45
C GLU A 545 -2.79 8.98 8.21
N VAL A 546 -3.06 10.23 7.85
CA VAL A 546 -4.29 10.93 8.25
C VAL A 546 -5.07 11.30 7.00
N TYR A 547 -6.34 10.95 6.99
CA TYR A 547 -7.30 11.33 5.96
C TYR A 547 -8.16 12.48 6.48
N LEU A 548 -8.22 13.56 5.72
CA LEU A 548 -8.92 14.79 6.11
C LEU A 548 -10.20 14.97 5.29
N ASP A 549 -11.22 15.56 5.89
CA ASP A 549 -12.36 16.10 5.17
C ASP A 549 -12.00 17.44 4.55
N THR A 550 -11.94 17.48 3.22
CA THR A 550 -11.51 18.67 2.49
C THR A 550 -12.48 19.85 2.63
N GLY A 551 -13.79 19.57 2.86
CA GLY A 551 -14.80 20.61 3.08
C GLY A 551 -14.66 21.23 4.46
N ALA A 552 -14.57 20.43 5.51
CA ALA A 552 -14.36 20.89 6.88
C ALA A 552 -13.03 21.64 7.02
N LEU A 553 -11.98 21.14 6.37
CA LEU A 553 -10.67 21.82 6.35
C LEU A 553 -10.74 23.18 5.66
N TRP A 554 -11.48 23.27 4.55
CA TRP A 554 -11.71 24.55 3.87
C TRP A 554 -12.44 25.55 4.75
N ASP A 555 -13.47 25.10 5.46
CA ASP A 555 -14.26 25.94 6.37
C ASP A 555 -13.45 26.43 7.57
N SER A 556 -12.46 25.67 7.99
CA SER A 556 -11.52 26.07 9.04
C SER A 556 -10.50 27.12 8.59
N GLY A 557 -10.30 27.25 7.28
CA GLY A 557 -9.26 28.12 6.69
C GLY A 557 -7.84 27.55 6.80
N ALA A 558 -7.68 26.32 7.27
CA ALA A 558 -6.40 25.63 7.36
C ALA A 558 -6.10 24.79 6.10
N THR A 559 -4.87 24.38 5.96
CA THR A 559 -4.39 23.50 4.90
C THR A 559 -3.74 22.24 5.50
N PRO A 560 -3.61 21.13 4.74
CA PRO A 560 -2.84 19.97 5.20
C PRO A 560 -1.41 20.34 5.62
N ALA A 561 -0.81 21.37 5.00
CA ALA A 561 0.53 21.86 5.35
C ALA A 561 0.56 22.51 6.73
N ASP A 562 -0.50 23.24 7.13
CA ASP A 562 -0.61 23.83 8.46
C ASP A 562 -0.69 22.74 9.53
N ILE A 563 -1.51 21.70 9.30
CA ILE A 563 -1.61 20.56 10.21
C ILE A 563 -0.27 19.83 10.29
N ALA A 564 0.37 19.56 9.15
CA ALA A 564 1.70 18.92 9.13
C ALA A 564 2.75 19.75 9.89
N ALA A 565 2.69 21.09 9.79
CA ALA A 565 3.58 21.98 10.52
C ALA A 565 3.37 21.91 12.04
N SER A 566 2.12 21.84 12.49
CA SER A 566 1.79 21.65 13.91
C SER A 566 2.26 20.28 14.41
N LEU A 567 1.90 19.19 13.73
CA LEU A 567 2.25 17.85 14.14
C LEU A 567 3.76 17.57 14.19
N ARG A 568 4.58 18.24 13.37
CA ARG A 568 6.05 18.13 13.46
C ARG A 568 6.63 18.61 14.79
N HIS A 569 5.87 19.37 15.56
CA HIS A 569 6.25 19.85 16.89
C HIS A 569 5.54 19.09 18.00
N LEU A 570 4.64 18.18 17.67
CA LEU A 570 3.92 17.38 18.65
C LEU A 570 4.90 16.56 19.48
N THR A 571 4.75 16.63 20.80
CA THR A 571 5.54 15.85 21.74
C THR A 571 4.68 14.75 22.36
N TYR A 572 5.31 13.71 22.89
CA TYR A 572 4.60 12.64 23.60
C TYR A 572 3.68 13.20 24.70
N ARG A 573 4.07 14.26 25.38
CA ARG A 573 3.24 14.91 26.41
C ARG A 573 1.87 15.36 25.90
N GLN A 574 1.80 15.81 24.65
CA GLN A 574 0.57 16.31 24.02
C GLN A 574 -0.32 15.20 23.50
N ASN A 575 0.27 14.04 23.18
CA ASN A 575 -0.43 12.87 22.70
C ASN A 575 -0.36 11.68 23.68
N ILE A 576 -0.15 11.97 24.97
CA ILE A 576 -0.24 10.97 26.02
C ILE A 576 -1.68 10.45 26.08
N GLY A 577 -1.90 9.29 25.50
CA GLY A 577 -3.01 8.45 25.79
C GLY A 577 -2.74 7.61 27.06
N PRO A 578 -3.61 6.69 27.42
CA PRO A 578 -3.45 5.80 28.57
C PRO A 578 -2.27 4.79 28.41
N TYR A 579 -1.44 4.94 27.40
CA TYR A 579 -0.49 3.93 26.93
C TYR A 579 0.96 4.36 26.94
N VAL A 580 1.27 5.52 27.50
CA VAL A 580 2.67 5.88 27.72
C VAL A 580 3.28 4.84 28.66
N PRO A 581 4.28 4.07 28.24
CA PRO A 581 4.92 3.13 29.11
C PRO A 581 5.55 3.85 30.30
N ALA A 582 5.51 3.22 31.48
CA ALA A 582 6.13 3.78 32.68
C ALA A 582 7.61 4.14 32.44
N SER A 583 8.32 3.35 31.62
CA SER A 583 9.69 3.61 31.21
C SER A 583 9.88 4.94 30.48
N ALA A 584 8.93 5.36 29.63
CA ALA A 584 9.00 6.65 28.95
C ALA A 584 8.79 7.83 29.92
N ILE A 585 7.91 7.65 30.92
CA ILE A 585 7.70 8.63 31.99
C ILE A 585 8.98 8.75 32.84
N GLU A 586 9.59 7.64 33.20
CA GLU A 586 10.81 7.57 34.01
C GLU A 586 12.04 8.17 33.31
N ARG A 587 12.07 8.11 31.98
CA ARG A 587 13.19 8.63 31.17
C ARG A 587 13.05 10.06 30.74
N ASP A 588 12.01 10.75 31.16
CA ASP A 588 11.72 12.15 30.77
C ASP A 588 11.55 12.35 29.25
N MET A 589 11.10 11.29 28.55
CA MET A 589 10.87 11.34 27.10
C MET A 589 9.64 12.16 26.68
N LEU A 590 8.85 12.64 27.64
CA LEU A 590 7.59 13.32 27.37
C LEU A 590 7.73 14.58 26.51
N ASP A 591 8.89 15.21 26.53
CA ASP A 591 9.16 16.42 25.74
C ASP A 591 9.88 16.13 24.41
N GLU A 592 10.11 14.85 24.09
CA GLU A 592 10.61 14.42 22.79
C GLU A 592 9.51 14.46 21.73
N LYS A 593 9.91 14.63 20.47
CA LYS A 593 8.99 14.66 19.34
C LYS A 593 8.47 13.26 19.03
N GLU A 594 7.19 13.18 18.72
CA GLU A 594 6.52 11.93 18.39
C GLU A 594 6.82 11.45 16.96
N PHE A 595 7.01 12.40 16.04
CA PHE A 595 7.25 12.13 14.63
C PHE A 595 8.65 12.53 14.21
N SER A 596 9.32 11.64 13.47
CA SER A 596 10.55 11.99 12.73
C SER A 596 10.26 12.88 11.54
N ALA A 597 9.10 12.70 10.89
CA ALA A 597 8.61 13.58 9.84
C ALA A 597 7.09 13.51 9.70
N VAL A 598 6.51 14.60 9.18
CA VAL A 598 5.12 14.67 8.75
C VAL A 598 5.06 15.34 7.38
N PHE A 599 4.50 14.64 6.40
CA PHE A 599 4.43 15.10 5.02
C PHE A 599 2.99 15.43 4.66
N ALA A 600 2.76 16.68 4.23
CA ALA A 600 1.46 17.07 3.67
C ALA A 600 1.35 16.67 2.19
N THR A 601 0.13 16.38 1.73
CA THR A 601 -0.21 16.02 0.34
C THR A 601 0.38 17.01 -0.67
N THR A 602 0.28 18.32 -0.39
CA THR A 602 0.79 19.36 -1.30
C THR A 602 2.30 19.26 -1.51
N TYR A 603 3.04 18.86 -0.49
CA TYR A 603 4.47 18.57 -0.62
C TYR A 603 4.70 17.30 -1.44
N LEU A 604 3.97 16.23 -1.15
CA LEU A 604 4.09 14.95 -1.86
C LEU A 604 3.71 15.08 -3.34
N GLU A 605 2.70 15.89 -3.67
CA GLU A 605 2.36 16.23 -5.06
C GLU A 605 3.51 16.93 -5.78
N THR A 606 4.21 17.81 -5.09
CA THR A 606 5.39 18.48 -5.63
C THR A 606 6.51 17.49 -5.89
N LEU A 607 6.78 16.59 -4.95
CA LEU A 607 7.78 15.52 -5.11
C LEU A 607 7.42 14.57 -6.27
N HIS A 608 6.13 14.25 -6.42
CA HIS A 608 5.66 13.37 -7.48
C HIS A 608 5.76 14.01 -8.88
N SER A 609 5.54 15.32 -8.97
CA SER A 609 5.51 16.06 -10.23
C SER A 609 6.87 16.58 -10.71
N THR A 610 7.90 16.50 -9.89
CA THR A 610 9.24 16.99 -10.21
C THR A 610 10.20 15.82 -10.36
N ASP A 611 10.86 15.72 -11.52
CA ASP A 611 12.04 14.85 -11.75
C ASP A 611 13.25 15.25 -10.87
N LEU A 612 13.05 16.13 -9.90
CA LEU A 612 14.10 16.70 -9.05
C LEU A 612 14.73 15.70 -8.08
N LEU A 613 14.15 14.51 -7.94
CA LEU A 613 14.67 13.45 -7.08
C LEU A 613 15.11 12.23 -7.91
N THR A 614 15.97 12.43 -8.90
CA THR A 614 16.90 11.37 -9.26
C THR A 614 17.88 11.25 -8.08
N PHE A 615 17.48 10.52 -7.06
CA PHE A 615 18.44 10.02 -6.09
C PHE A 615 19.35 9.06 -6.86
N GLY A 616 20.58 9.48 -7.07
CA GLY A 616 21.59 8.59 -7.59
C GLY A 616 21.59 7.30 -6.77
N GLU A 617 21.96 6.19 -7.39
CA GLU A 617 22.23 4.90 -6.76
C GLU A 617 23.34 5.06 -5.70
N THR A 618 23.07 5.80 -4.64
CA THR A 618 23.95 5.83 -3.49
C THR A 618 23.74 4.53 -2.76
N ALA A 619 24.74 3.66 -2.86
CA ALA A 619 24.84 2.48 -2.03
C ALA A 619 24.53 2.89 -0.58
N PHE A 620 23.60 2.19 0.04
CA PHE A 620 23.37 2.32 1.47
C PHE A 620 24.70 2.01 2.16
N ALA A 621 25.28 3.00 2.83
CA ALA A 621 26.44 2.75 3.66
C ALA A 621 26.07 1.71 4.71
N ASP A 622 26.98 0.79 5.01
CA ASP A 622 26.84 -0.15 6.11
C ASP A 622 26.53 0.60 7.41
N GLY A 623 25.26 0.54 7.85
CA GLY A 623 24.79 1.22 9.03
C GLY A 623 23.57 2.11 8.71
N ASP A 624 22.59 2.06 9.59
CA ASP A 624 21.48 2.99 9.59
C ASP A 624 22.02 4.42 9.77
N PRO A 625 21.79 5.35 8.84
CA PRO A 625 22.30 6.72 8.93
C PRO A 625 21.82 7.46 10.18
N PHE A 626 20.76 6.98 10.84
CA PHE A 626 20.22 7.55 12.06
C PHE A 626 20.71 6.86 13.34
N GLY A 627 21.58 5.85 13.22
CA GLY A 627 22.10 5.13 14.39
C GLY A 627 21.01 4.44 15.19
N ILE A 628 19.95 3.96 14.54
CA ILE A 628 18.87 3.23 15.20
C ILE A 628 19.48 2.05 15.95
N PRO A 629 19.25 1.92 17.27
CA PRO A 629 19.82 0.83 18.05
C PRO A 629 19.44 -0.51 17.43
N GLN A 630 20.43 -1.38 17.27
CA GLN A 630 20.17 -2.78 16.95
C GLN A 630 19.31 -3.35 18.08
N ILE A 631 18.28 -4.13 17.74
CA ILE A 631 17.49 -4.82 18.74
C ILE A 631 18.45 -5.69 19.55
N PRO A 632 18.46 -5.58 20.88
CA PRO A 632 19.33 -6.42 21.69
C PRO A 632 19.07 -7.89 21.39
N SER A 633 20.11 -8.64 21.10
CA SER A 633 20.07 -10.09 20.84
C SER A 633 19.70 -10.88 22.09
#